data_afc8580c4a2bc4425adc8cb920b4efa9
#
_entry.id   afc8580c4a2bc4425adc8cb920b4efa9
#
_cell.length_a   1.000
_cell.length_b   1.000
_cell.length_c   1.000
_cell.angle_alpha   90.00
_cell.angle_beta   90.00
_cell.angle_gamma   90.00
#
_symmetry.space_group_name_H-M   'P 1'
#
loop_
_entity.id
_entity.type
_entity.pdbx_description
1 polymer ?
#
loop_
_entity_poly.entity_id
_entity_poly.type
_entity_poly.pdbx_seq_one_letter_code
_entity_poly.pdbx_strand_id
1 'polypeptide(L)'
;VIFSNLFHHILIRYKIHLKVSIDGAEETHNRNRKWVDGGGSYANIIDNCMYFKEYENQTKQSIQAAHVVTQNNYGETFRSVCHLVENLNFKVVDSSIDVVHRWTIDQLDGLADEWEKVLCYYIKRQKVGKAFLWGPVLDLKKYGENNGKSGFCGVGLIQIYVKVDGRIFGCAANLESSGCIGDVENGLSMDRIKRLRKLEEEGTMCSKCNLYRECQ
;
A
#
# COMPACT_ATOMS: atom_id res chain seq x y z
N VAL A 1 -11.88 9.36 4.66
CA VAL A 1 -12.88 8.41 5.17
C VAL A 1 -13.59 9.08 6.33
N ILE A 2 -14.90 9.24 6.26
CA ILE A 2 -15.69 9.63 7.41
C ILE A 2 -15.90 8.36 8.22
N PHE A 3 -15.22 8.23 9.34
CA PHE A 3 -15.45 7.15 10.29
C PHE A 3 -16.81 7.38 10.95
N SER A 4 -17.81 6.58 10.59
CA SER A 4 -19.04 6.50 11.35
C SER A 4 -18.92 5.42 12.44
N ASN A 5 -19.64 5.57 13.52
CA ASN A 5 -19.70 4.56 14.59
C ASN A 5 -20.07 3.17 14.05
N LEU A 6 -20.96 3.11 13.06
CA LEU A 6 -21.36 1.86 12.41
C LEU A 6 -20.17 1.21 11.67
N PHE A 7 -19.44 1.99 10.90
CA PHE A 7 -18.28 1.49 10.15
C PHE A 7 -17.19 0.98 11.10
N HIS A 8 -16.88 1.73 12.17
CA HIS A 8 -15.94 1.32 13.19
C HIS A 8 -16.36 0.00 13.86
N HIS A 9 -17.64 -0.13 14.22
CA HIS A 9 -18.17 -1.36 14.80
C HIS A 9 -18.04 -2.57 13.86
N ILE A 10 -18.28 -2.40 12.57
CA ILE A 10 -18.09 -3.45 11.54
C ILE A 10 -16.63 -3.88 11.46
N LEU A 11 -15.68 -2.92 11.40
CA LEU A 11 -14.26 -3.23 11.34
C LEU A 11 -13.79 -4.07 12.51
N ILE A 12 -14.23 -3.74 13.72
CA ILE A 12 -13.90 -4.47 14.95
C ILE A 12 -14.55 -5.86 14.96
N ARG A 13 -15.87 -5.91 14.73
CA ARG A 13 -16.65 -7.15 14.79
C ARG A 13 -16.11 -8.22 13.85
N TYR A 14 -15.74 -7.84 12.64
CA TYR A 14 -15.24 -8.77 11.62
C TYR A 14 -13.73 -8.83 11.55
N LYS A 15 -13.02 -8.12 12.43
CA LYS A 15 -11.54 -8.02 12.45
C LYS A 15 -10.97 -7.71 11.07
N ILE A 16 -11.58 -6.76 10.36
CA ILE A 16 -11.17 -6.35 9.02
C ILE A 16 -9.86 -5.58 9.14
N HIS A 17 -8.82 -6.02 8.45
CA HIS A 17 -7.53 -5.32 8.43
C HIS A 17 -7.68 -3.90 7.89
N LEU A 18 -7.21 -2.93 8.66
CA LEU A 18 -7.30 -1.53 8.31
C LEU A 18 -5.97 -1.01 7.77
N LYS A 19 -6.02 -0.42 6.58
CA LYS A 19 -4.91 0.27 5.95
C LYS A 19 -5.31 1.73 5.69
N VAL A 20 -4.54 2.66 6.23
CA VAL A 20 -4.80 4.11 6.13
C VAL A 20 -3.84 4.72 5.14
N SER A 21 -4.37 5.37 4.13
CA SER A 21 -3.58 6.11 3.15
C SER A 21 -3.05 7.40 3.75
N ILE A 22 -1.76 7.45 4.05
CA ILE A 22 -1.10 8.63 4.65
C ILE A 22 0.37 8.71 4.21
N ASP A 23 0.77 9.85 3.63
CA ASP A 23 2.06 10.00 2.96
C ASP A 23 3.11 10.74 3.80
N GLY A 24 2.89 10.90 5.11
CA GLY A 24 3.84 11.56 6.00
C GLY A 24 3.21 12.68 6.82
N ALA A 25 3.97 13.75 7.10
CA ALA A 25 3.46 14.94 7.78
C ALA A 25 2.42 15.68 6.93
N GLU A 26 1.69 16.59 7.54
CA GLU A 26 0.56 17.31 6.93
C GLU A 26 0.91 17.89 5.56
N GLU A 27 2.03 18.61 5.48
CA GLU A 27 2.46 19.27 4.24
C GLU A 27 2.71 18.25 3.12
N THR A 28 3.46 17.16 3.40
CA THR A 28 3.77 16.11 2.43
C THR A 28 2.51 15.36 2.02
N HIS A 29 1.66 15.03 2.98
CA HIS A 29 0.40 14.33 2.73
C HIS A 29 -0.55 15.18 1.87
N ASN A 30 -0.81 16.43 2.28
CA ASN A 30 -1.77 17.31 1.61
C ASN A 30 -1.30 17.77 0.22
N ARG A 31 -0.02 17.62 -0.12
CA ARG A 31 0.49 17.85 -1.47
C ARG A 31 -0.08 16.85 -2.47
N ASN A 32 -0.20 15.59 -2.05
CA ASN A 32 -0.64 14.49 -2.92
C ASN A 32 -2.11 14.08 -2.71
N ARG A 33 -2.65 14.25 -1.48
CA ARG A 33 -3.98 13.76 -1.10
C ARG A 33 -4.89 14.90 -0.71
N LYS A 34 -5.56 15.43 -1.74
CA LYS A 34 -6.52 16.51 -1.62
C LYS A 34 -7.94 16.00 -1.79
N TRP A 35 -8.87 16.69 -1.15
CA TRP A 35 -10.28 16.57 -1.45
C TRP A 35 -10.60 17.16 -2.84
N VAL A 36 -11.80 16.88 -3.34
CA VAL A 36 -12.28 17.43 -4.63
C VAL A 36 -12.31 18.96 -4.64
N ASP A 37 -12.54 19.57 -3.49
CA ASP A 37 -12.51 21.04 -3.27
C ASP A 37 -11.10 21.63 -3.16
N GLY A 38 -10.07 20.79 -3.21
CA GLY A 38 -8.65 21.17 -3.10
C GLY A 38 -8.12 21.22 -1.67
N GLY A 39 -8.96 21.03 -0.66
CA GLY A 39 -8.55 20.96 0.74
C GLY A 39 -7.68 19.75 1.05
N GLY A 40 -6.78 19.85 2.05
CA GLY A 40 -5.98 18.72 2.50
C GLY A 40 -6.80 17.70 3.31
N SER A 41 -6.43 16.43 3.21
CA SER A 41 -7.15 15.37 3.92
C SER A 41 -6.46 14.89 5.22
N TYR A 42 -5.28 15.44 5.56
CA TYR A 42 -4.51 15.03 6.74
C TYR A 42 -5.26 15.20 8.06
N ALA A 43 -5.85 16.39 8.29
CA ALA A 43 -6.59 16.68 9.52
C ALA A 43 -7.69 15.65 9.79
N ASN A 44 -8.43 15.24 8.77
CA ASN A 44 -9.46 14.21 8.91
C ASN A 44 -8.92 12.85 9.35
N ILE A 45 -7.66 12.52 9.01
CA ILE A 45 -7.02 11.29 9.49
C ILE A 45 -6.67 11.43 10.96
N ILE A 46 -6.11 12.60 11.36
CA ILE A 46 -5.73 12.86 12.74
C ILE A 46 -6.94 12.84 13.68
N ASP A 47 -8.05 13.43 13.27
CA ASP A 47 -9.32 13.42 14.03
C ASP A 47 -9.84 11.99 14.27
N ASN A 48 -9.47 11.05 13.41
CA ASN A 48 -9.87 9.64 13.54
C ASN A 48 -8.86 8.78 14.33
N CYS A 49 -7.72 9.30 14.77
CA CYS A 49 -6.69 8.52 15.48
C CYS A 49 -7.21 7.87 16.78
N MET A 50 -8.22 8.44 17.42
CA MET A 50 -8.86 7.82 18.59
C MET A 50 -9.52 6.47 18.24
N TYR A 51 -10.19 6.40 17.09
CA TYR A 51 -10.80 5.15 16.59
C TYR A 51 -9.74 4.11 16.21
N PHE A 52 -8.57 4.56 15.72
CA PHE A 52 -7.46 3.67 15.40
C PHE A 52 -6.94 2.97 16.65
N LYS A 53 -6.74 3.72 17.74
CA LYS A 53 -6.30 3.14 19.03
C LYS A 53 -7.32 2.16 19.58
N GLU A 54 -8.61 2.49 19.51
CA GLU A 54 -9.67 1.60 19.95
C GLU A 54 -9.70 0.31 19.11
N TYR A 55 -9.61 0.42 17.78
CA TYR A 55 -9.53 -0.73 16.88
C TYR A 55 -8.37 -1.65 17.25
N GLU A 56 -7.14 -1.11 17.40
CA GLU A 56 -5.97 -1.89 17.77
C GLU A 56 -6.12 -2.57 19.13
N ASN A 57 -6.71 -1.88 20.10
CA ASN A 57 -6.95 -2.42 21.45
C ASN A 57 -7.94 -3.59 21.44
N GLN A 58 -8.99 -3.51 20.63
CA GLN A 58 -10.05 -4.53 20.59
C GLN A 58 -9.68 -5.71 19.70
N THR A 59 -9.08 -5.46 18.54
CA THR A 59 -8.76 -6.52 17.56
C THR A 59 -7.40 -7.17 17.78
N LYS A 60 -6.48 -6.49 18.47
CA LYS A 60 -5.05 -6.83 18.59
C LYS A 60 -4.32 -6.82 17.23
N GLN A 61 -4.88 -6.16 16.23
CA GLN A 61 -4.30 -5.98 14.91
C GLN A 61 -3.75 -4.56 14.79
N SER A 62 -2.54 -4.43 14.24
CA SER A 62 -1.95 -3.11 13.95
C SER A 62 -2.54 -2.53 12.67
N ILE A 63 -2.85 -1.24 12.70
CA ILE A 63 -3.23 -0.48 11.52
C ILE A 63 -1.98 -0.22 10.68
N GLN A 64 -2.12 -0.36 9.36
CA GLN A 64 -1.04 -0.13 8.41
C GLN A 64 -1.14 1.28 7.83
N ALA A 65 -0.03 1.99 7.77
CA ALA A 65 0.09 3.21 6.96
C ALA A 65 0.44 2.82 5.52
N ALA A 66 -0.43 3.17 4.56
CA ALA A 66 -0.12 3.10 3.14
C ALA A 66 0.52 4.42 2.72
N HIS A 67 1.85 4.40 2.59
CA HIS A 67 2.68 5.52 2.19
C HIS A 67 3.07 5.37 0.72
N VAL A 68 2.63 6.30 -0.13
CA VAL A 68 2.98 6.30 -1.55
C VAL A 68 4.08 7.32 -1.81
N VAL A 69 5.18 6.83 -2.37
CA VAL A 69 6.32 7.66 -2.78
C VAL A 69 6.17 8.01 -4.26
N THR A 70 6.11 9.30 -4.52
CA THR A 70 5.96 9.88 -5.86
C THR A 70 7.16 10.75 -6.21
N GLN A 71 7.23 11.23 -7.46
CA GLN A 71 8.24 12.19 -7.91
C GLN A 71 8.19 13.52 -7.15
N ASN A 72 7.09 13.80 -6.44
CA ASN A 72 6.88 15.05 -5.71
C ASN A 72 7.27 14.96 -4.23
N ASN A 73 7.47 13.75 -3.68
CA ASN A 73 7.74 13.56 -2.26
C ASN A 73 8.91 12.59 -1.96
N TYR A 74 9.57 12.02 -2.96
CA TYR A 74 10.62 11.02 -2.75
C TYR A 74 11.74 11.50 -1.82
N GLY A 75 12.18 12.76 -1.96
CA GLY A 75 13.22 13.34 -1.10
C GLY A 75 12.80 13.58 0.36
N GLU A 76 11.54 13.32 0.70
CA GLU A 76 11.00 13.43 2.06
C GLU A 76 10.65 12.05 2.67
N THR A 77 11.03 10.96 2.00
CA THR A 77 10.63 9.59 2.38
C THR A 77 11.07 9.23 3.79
N PHE A 78 12.31 9.52 4.14
CA PHE A 78 12.83 9.28 5.50
C PHE A 78 12.06 10.06 6.56
N ARG A 79 11.87 11.36 6.35
CA ARG A 79 11.11 12.23 7.25
C ARG A 79 9.66 11.74 7.39
N SER A 80 9.05 11.31 6.30
CA SER A 80 7.69 10.78 6.29
C SER A 80 7.56 9.50 7.11
N VAL A 81 8.46 8.55 6.92
CA VAL A 81 8.46 7.30 7.71
C VAL A 81 8.69 7.58 9.19
N CYS A 82 9.63 8.47 9.55
CA CYS A 82 9.82 8.87 10.94
C CYS A 82 8.55 9.49 11.54
N HIS A 83 7.88 10.38 10.81
CA HIS A 83 6.63 10.98 11.27
C HIS A 83 5.53 9.94 11.51
N LEU A 84 5.35 8.99 10.59
CA LEU A 84 4.35 7.94 10.72
C LEU A 84 4.62 7.05 11.94
N VAL A 85 5.88 6.72 12.20
CA VAL A 85 6.29 5.82 13.29
C VAL A 85 6.32 6.53 14.65
N GLU A 86 6.88 7.74 14.73
CA GLU A 86 7.14 8.43 15.99
C GLU A 86 5.99 9.31 16.45
N ASN A 87 5.39 10.07 15.53
CA ASN A 87 4.31 11.02 15.86
C ASN A 87 2.94 10.34 15.82
N LEU A 88 2.69 9.49 14.82
CA LEU A 88 1.39 8.83 14.64
C LEU A 88 1.36 7.39 15.17
N ASN A 89 2.51 6.87 15.62
CA ASN A 89 2.63 5.56 16.27
C ASN A 89 2.20 4.36 15.41
N PHE A 90 2.27 4.48 14.06
CA PHE A 90 2.06 3.33 13.19
C PHE A 90 3.13 2.26 13.43
N LYS A 91 2.68 1.02 13.60
CA LYS A 91 3.56 -0.15 13.78
C LYS A 91 3.92 -0.82 12.45
N VAL A 92 3.16 -0.52 11.41
CA VAL A 92 3.37 -1.04 10.06
C VAL A 92 3.30 0.13 9.08
N VAL A 93 4.39 0.35 8.34
CA VAL A 93 4.49 1.35 7.27
C VAL A 93 4.79 0.61 5.97
N ASP A 94 3.86 0.65 5.04
CA ASP A 94 3.99 0.07 3.72
C ASP A 94 4.29 1.19 2.71
N SER A 95 5.56 1.31 2.35
CA SER A 95 6.04 2.31 1.41
C SER A 95 6.06 1.73 0.00
N SER A 96 5.17 2.21 -0.85
CA SER A 96 5.06 1.79 -2.25
C SER A 96 5.50 2.92 -3.17
N ILE A 97 6.24 2.58 -4.23
CA ILE A 97 6.65 3.55 -5.26
C ILE A 97 5.52 3.70 -6.27
N ASP A 98 5.23 4.94 -6.66
CA ASP A 98 4.34 5.21 -7.80
C ASP A 98 5.00 4.74 -9.10
N VAL A 99 4.48 3.68 -9.69
CA VAL A 99 4.97 3.07 -10.93
C VAL A 99 4.23 3.58 -12.18
N VAL A 100 3.21 4.41 -12.00
CA VAL A 100 2.40 4.94 -13.12
C VAL A 100 3.15 6.06 -13.84
N HIS A 101 3.85 6.90 -13.10
CA HIS A 101 4.58 8.03 -13.63
C HIS A 101 6.04 7.67 -13.89
N ARG A 102 6.65 8.30 -14.89
CA ARG A 102 8.06 8.09 -15.24
C ARG A 102 8.99 8.76 -14.22
N TRP A 103 10.00 8.05 -13.80
CA TRP A 103 11.05 8.53 -12.93
C TRP A 103 12.30 8.89 -13.75
N THR A 104 12.99 9.97 -13.37
CA THR A 104 14.35 10.25 -13.88
C THR A 104 15.39 9.47 -13.08
N ILE A 105 16.59 9.32 -13.64
CA ILE A 105 17.70 8.67 -12.92
C ILE A 105 17.99 9.40 -11.61
N ASP A 106 18.11 10.74 -11.63
CA ASP A 106 18.40 11.55 -10.44
C ASP A 106 17.33 11.37 -9.34
N GLN A 107 16.05 11.21 -9.72
CA GLN A 107 14.99 10.93 -8.76
C GLN A 107 15.11 9.53 -8.15
N LEU A 108 15.49 8.53 -8.96
CA LEU A 108 15.71 7.17 -8.47
C LEU A 108 16.93 7.10 -7.54
N ASP A 109 18.02 7.78 -7.88
CA ASP A 109 19.22 7.89 -7.03
C ASP A 109 18.88 8.59 -5.71
N GLY A 110 18.16 9.71 -5.77
CA GLY A 110 17.70 10.40 -4.56
C GLY A 110 16.73 9.56 -3.71
N LEU A 111 15.88 8.75 -4.33
CA LEU A 111 15.01 7.81 -3.62
C LEU A 111 15.83 6.69 -2.96
N ALA A 112 16.86 6.17 -3.62
CA ALA A 112 17.76 5.18 -3.05
C ALA A 112 18.45 5.70 -1.79
N ASP A 113 18.96 6.94 -1.82
CA ASP A 113 19.55 7.62 -0.65
C ASP A 113 18.56 7.74 0.51
N GLU A 114 17.31 8.11 0.22
CA GLU A 114 16.27 8.20 1.23
C GLU A 114 15.92 6.82 1.82
N TRP A 115 15.86 5.79 1.00
CA TRP A 115 15.61 4.42 1.46
C TRP A 115 16.76 3.87 2.31
N GLU A 116 18.00 4.21 2.01
CA GLU A 116 19.14 3.88 2.86
C GLU A 116 19.00 4.51 4.26
N LYS A 117 18.60 5.78 4.33
CA LYS A 117 18.32 6.45 5.62
C LYS A 117 17.19 5.74 6.40
N VAL A 118 16.10 5.35 5.71
CA VAL A 118 15.00 4.59 6.33
C VAL A 118 15.50 3.23 6.82
N LEU A 119 16.32 2.52 6.04
CA LEU A 119 16.87 1.22 6.43
C LEU A 119 17.77 1.33 7.67
N CYS A 120 18.66 2.31 7.70
CA CYS A 120 19.49 2.59 8.88
C CYS A 120 18.65 2.90 10.12
N TYR A 121 17.61 3.70 9.98
CA TYR A 121 16.64 4.01 11.04
C TYR A 121 15.90 2.74 11.49
N TYR A 122 15.39 1.94 10.56
CA TYR A 122 14.73 0.67 10.83
C TYR A 122 15.60 -0.25 11.68
N ILE A 123 16.86 -0.47 11.28
CA ILE A 123 17.82 -1.31 12.01
C ILE A 123 18.07 -0.76 13.41
N LYS A 124 18.25 0.56 13.54
CA LYS A 124 18.45 1.22 14.85
C LYS A 124 17.25 1.00 15.76
N ARG A 125 16.04 1.15 15.24
CA ARG A 125 14.79 0.94 16.01
C ARG A 125 14.62 -0.50 16.47
N GLN A 126 14.98 -1.48 15.63
CA GLN A 126 14.99 -2.90 16.01
C GLN A 126 15.92 -3.15 17.18
N LYS A 127 17.14 -2.63 17.13
CA LYS A 127 18.16 -2.83 18.19
C LYS A 127 17.75 -2.27 19.56
N VAL A 128 16.95 -1.22 19.60
CA VAL A 128 16.51 -0.60 20.87
C VAL A 128 15.11 -1.05 21.32
N GLY A 129 14.57 -2.11 20.71
CA GLY A 129 13.27 -2.67 21.10
C GLY A 129 12.06 -1.81 20.72
N LYS A 130 12.23 -0.79 19.86
CA LYS A 130 11.18 0.08 19.34
C LYS A 130 10.85 -0.27 17.90
N ALA A 131 10.72 -1.55 17.61
CA ALA A 131 10.51 -2.09 16.27
C ALA A 131 9.23 -1.57 15.60
N PHE A 132 9.29 -1.44 14.29
CA PHE A 132 8.14 -1.32 13.40
C PHE A 132 8.35 -2.24 12.21
N LEU A 133 7.31 -2.54 11.46
CA LEU A 133 7.41 -3.29 10.20
C LEU A 133 7.44 -2.31 9.04
N TRP A 134 8.43 -2.45 8.14
CA TRP A 134 8.55 -1.66 6.94
C TRP A 134 8.37 -2.55 5.71
N GLY A 135 7.38 -2.24 4.87
CA GLY A 135 6.97 -3.04 3.72
C GLY A 135 8.13 -3.51 2.84
N PRO A 136 9.00 -2.60 2.36
CA PRO A 136 10.14 -2.99 1.53
C PRO A 136 11.06 -4.06 2.14
N VAL A 137 11.30 -4.02 3.46
CA VAL A 137 12.10 -5.06 4.14
C VAL A 137 11.34 -6.38 4.22
N LEU A 138 10.01 -6.33 4.44
CA LEU A 138 9.20 -7.53 4.45
C LEU A 138 9.14 -8.20 3.07
N ASP A 139 9.11 -7.42 2.01
CA ASP A 139 9.09 -7.94 0.65
C ASP A 139 10.45 -8.55 0.28
N LEU A 140 11.57 -7.92 0.64
CA LEU A 140 12.91 -8.50 0.50
C LEU A 140 13.06 -9.82 1.26
N LYS A 141 12.49 -9.91 2.47
CA LYS A 141 12.52 -11.15 3.25
C LYS A 141 11.73 -12.27 2.55
N LYS A 142 10.51 -11.99 2.10
CA LYS A 142 9.69 -12.94 1.35
C LYS A 142 10.40 -13.40 0.07
N TYR A 143 11.06 -12.47 -0.63
CA TYR A 143 11.86 -12.77 -1.81
C TYR A 143 12.98 -13.75 -1.50
N GLY A 144 13.73 -13.54 -0.42
CA GLY A 144 14.79 -14.44 0.03
C GLY A 144 14.26 -15.82 0.43
N GLU A 145 13.15 -15.89 1.15
CA GLU A 145 12.50 -17.15 1.56
C GLU A 145 11.98 -17.96 0.37
N ASN A 146 11.59 -17.30 -0.71
CA ASN A 146 11.10 -17.93 -1.94
C ASN A 146 12.21 -18.25 -2.99
N ASN A 147 13.49 -18.27 -2.58
CA ASN A 147 14.63 -18.52 -3.46
C ASN A 147 14.68 -17.58 -4.69
N GLY A 148 14.38 -16.32 -4.49
CA GLY A 148 14.37 -15.31 -5.53
C GLY A 148 13.19 -15.41 -6.52
N LYS A 149 12.18 -16.19 -6.19
CA LYS A 149 10.92 -16.13 -6.92
C LYS A 149 10.03 -15.08 -6.29
N SER A 150 9.85 -13.98 -6.97
CA SER A 150 8.82 -13.03 -6.57
C SER A 150 7.46 -13.71 -6.65
N GLY A 151 6.66 -13.51 -5.63
CA GLY A 151 5.28 -13.98 -5.65
C GLY A 151 4.53 -13.24 -6.75
N PHE A 152 3.78 -13.96 -7.53
CA PHE A 152 2.73 -13.42 -8.38
C PHE A 152 1.86 -12.44 -7.57
N CYS A 153 1.48 -11.29 -8.13
CA CYS A 153 0.72 -10.25 -7.40
C CYS A 153 -0.66 -10.70 -6.93
N GLY A 154 -1.10 -11.88 -7.39
CA GLY A 154 -2.34 -12.53 -6.94
C GLY A 154 -3.62 -11.89 -7.46
N VAL A 155 -3.53 -11.12 -8.54
CA VAL A 155 -4.67 -10.51 -9.23
C VAL A 155 -5.81 -11.51 -9.42
N GLY A 156 -6.99 -11.15 -8.91
CA GLY A 156 -8.20 -11.95 -9.03
C GLY A 156 -8.24 -13.25 -8.20
N LEU A 157 -7.19 -13.56 -7.43
CA LEU A 157 -7.13 -14.73 -6.54
C LEU A 157 -7.03 -14.37 -5.07
N ILE A 158 -6.02 -13.56 -4.71
CA ILE A 158 -5.80 -13.15 -3.31
C ILE A 158 -6.21 -11.70 -3.06
N GLN A 159 -6.45 -10.94 -4.11
CA GLN A 159 -7.03 -9.61 -4.02
C GLN A 159 -8.08 -9.38 -5.10
N ILE A 160 -9.13 -8.69 -4.72
CA ILE A 160 -10.19 -8.24 -5.61
C ILE A 160 -10.54 -6.79 -5.25
N TYR A 161 -11.07 -6.05 -6.20
CA TYR A 161 -11.58 -4.71 -6.02
C TYR A 161 -13.06 -4.67 -6.38
N VAL A 162 -13.92 -4.26 -5.44
CA VAL A 162 -15.36 -4.13 -5.66
C VAL A 162 -15.72 -2.65 -5.80
N LYS A 163 -16.31 -2.29 -6.93
CA LYS A 163 -16.80 -0.94 -7.17
C LYS A 163 -18.16 -0.71 -6.53
N VAL A 164 -18.52 0.55 -6.34
CA VAL A 164 -19.82 0.96 -5.79
C VAL A 164 -21.03 0.51 -6.62
N ASP A 165 -20.81 0.22 -7.91
CA ASP A 165 -21.81 -0.32 -8.82
C ASP A 165 -21.93 -1.85 -8.78
N GLY A 166 -21.23 -2.51 -7.85
CA GLY A 166 -21.26 -3.96 -7.66
C GLY A 166 -20.32 -4.75 -8.56
N ARG A 167 -19.66 -4.13 -9.55
CA ARG A 167 -18.68 -4.84 -10.40
C ARG A 167 -17.43 -5.20 -9.63
N ILE A 168 -16.89 -6.39 -9.92
CA ILE A 168 -15.67 -6.90 -9.28
C ILE A 168 -14.53 -6.92 -10.30
N PHE A 169 -13.38 -6.38 -9.90
CA PHE A 169 -12.18 -6.29 -10.70
C PHE A 169 -11.02 -7.04 -10.04
N GLY A 170 -10.10 -7.56 -10.83
CA GLY A 170 -8.91 -8.24 -10.32
C GLY A 170 -7.90 -7.29 -9.70
N CYS A 171 -7.86 -6.02 -10.15
CA CYS A 171 -6.92 -5.01 -9.67
C CYS A 171 -7.57 -3.63 -9.67
N ALA A 172 -7.26 -2.82 -8.64
CA ALA A 172 -7.71 -1.42 -8.57
C ALA A 172 -7.05 -0.51 -9.63
N ALA A 173 -5.93 -0.92 -10.21
CA ALA A 173 -5.27 -0.21 -11.29
C ALA A 173 -5.87 -0.51 -12.69
N ASN A 174 -6.68 -1.56 -12.83
CA ASN A 174 -7.33 -1.93 -14.08
C ASN A 174 -8.86 -2.00 -13.87
N LEU A 175 -9.51 -0.84 -13.92
CA LEU A 175 -10.96 -0.70 -13.75
C LEU A 175 -11.74 -0.62 -15.07
N GLU A 176 -11.10 -0.99 -16.17
CA GLU A 176 -11.73 -1.14 -17.46
C GLU A 176 -12.45 -2.50 -17.58
N SER A 177 -13.23 -2.66 -18.64
CA SER A 177 -13.98 -3.91 -18.88
C SER A 177 -13.07 -5.15 -18.95
N SER A 178 -11.83 -4.98 -19.40
CA SER A 178 -10.81 -6.04 -19.48
C SER A 178 -10.41 -6.58 -18.10
N GLY A 179 -10.39 -5.71 -17.09
CA GLY A 179 -10.06 -6.07 -15.69
C GLY A 179 -11.25 -6.59 -14.87
N CYS A 180 -12.48 -6.52 -15.42
CA CYS A 180 -13.68 -6.98 -14.73
C CYS A 180 -13.73 -8.52 -14.67
N ILE A 181 -13.82 -9.07 -13.46
CA ILE A 181 -13.81 -10.52 -13.22
C ILE A 181 -15.14 -11.05 -12.65
N GLY A 182 -16.13 -10.19 -12.45
CA GLY A 182 -17.44 -10.60 -11.93
C GLY A 182 -18.25 -9.43 -11.39
N ASP A 183 -19.26 -9.75 -10.65
CA ASP A 183 -20.10 -8.80 -9.92
C ASP A 183 -20.65 -9.43 -8.63
N VAL A 184 -21.22 -8.59 -7.76
CA VAL A 184 -21.73 -9.04 -6.44
C VAL A 184 -22.98 -9.92 -6.52
N GLU A 185 -23.70 -9.91 -7.63
CA GLU A 185 -24.92 -10.71 -7.83
C GLU A 185 -24.58 -12.11 -8.37
N ASN A 186 -23.67 -12.19 -9.36
CA ASN A 186 -23.32 -13.42 -10.05
C ASN A 186 -22.00 -14.05 -9.54
N GLY A 187 -21.25 -13.33 -8.71
CA GLY A 187 -19.97 -13.77 -8.18
C GLY A 187 -18.81 -13.65 -9.17
N LEU A 188 -17.75 -14.43 -8.92
CA LEU A 188 -16.51 -14.38 -9.71
C LEU A 188 -16.56 -15.32 -10.90
N SER A 189 -16.10 -14.86 -12.07
CA SER A 189 -15.92 -15.65 -13.27
C SER A 189 -14.51 -16.22 -13.36
N MET A 190 -14.36 -17.52 -13.14
CA MET A 190 -13.06 -18.19 -13.23
C MET A 190 -12.43 -18.11 -14.63
N ASP A 191 -13.22 -18.03 -15.69
CA ASP A 191 -12.70 -17.89 -17.06
C ASP A 191 -12.13 -16.48 -17.30
N ARG A 192 -12.74 -15.45 -16.70
CA ARG A 192 -12.19 -14.08 -16.77
C ARG A 192 -10.91 -13.97 -15.93
N ILE A 193 -10.85 -14.59 -14.77
CA ILE A 193 -9.66 -14.64 -13.93
C ILE A 193 -8.51 -15.35 -14.68
N LYS A 194 -8.77 -16.52 -15.29
CA LYS A 194 -7.76 -17.25 -16.09
C LYS A 194 -7.24 -16.41 -17.26
N ARG A 195 -8.12 -15.69 -17.97
CA ARG A 195 -7.70 -14.78 -19.05
C ARG A 195 -6.82 -13.65 -18.55
N LEU A 196 -7.20 -13.03 -17.44
CA LEU A 196 -6.43 -11.94 -16.85
C LEU A 196 -5.00 -12.41 -16.47
N ARG A 197 -4.89 -13.59 -15.88
CA ARG A 197 -3.61 -14.19 -15.52
C ARG A 197 -2.75 -14.55 -16.73
N LYS A 198 -3.37 -15.07 -17.79
CA LYS A 198 -2.65 -15.38 -19.03
C LYS A 198 -2.04 -14.13 -19.66
N LEU A 199 -2.74 -13.01 -19.63
CA LEU A 199 -2.21 -11.72 -20.10
C LEU A 199 -0.99 -11.25 -19.29
N GLU A 200 -0.93 -11.54 -18.00
CA GLU A 200 0.25 -11.26 -17.17
C GLU A 200 1.43 -12.18 -17.54
N GLU A 201 1.20 -13.46 -17.72
CA GLU A 201 2.24 -14.42 -18.11
C GLU A 201 2.81 -14.15 -19.51
N GLU A 202 1.98 -13.66 -20.43
CA GLU A 202 2.35 -13.31 -21.80
C GLU A 202 2.88 -11.86 -21.94
N GLY A 203 2.95 -11.10 -20.86
CA GLY A 203 3.36 -9.71 -20.80
C GLY A 203 4.75 -9.45 -21.38
N THR A 204 4.78 -8.88 -22.55
CA THR A 204 5.75 -9.05 -23.62
C THR A 204 7.09 -8.37 -23.46
N MET A 205 7.20 -7.31 -22.68
CA MET A 205 8.49 -6.62 -22.45
C MET A 205 9.21 -7.10 -21.20
N CYS A 206 8.46 -7.44 -20.16
CA CYS A 206 9.00 -7.91 -18.90
C CYS A 206 9.66 -9.28 -19.02
N SER A 207 9.14 -10.19 -19.85
CA SER A 207 9.70 -11.55 -20.04
C SER A 207 11.16 -11.57 -20.53
N LYS A 208 11.65 -10.46 -21.11
CA LYS A 208 13.04 -10.27 -21.58
C LYS A 208 13.90 -9.45 -20.59
N CYS A 209 13.32 -9.00 -19.50
CA CYS A 209 14.03 -8.22 -18.49
C CYS A 209 14.81 -9.14 -17.56
N ASN A 210 16.07 -8.83 -17.29
CA ASN A 210 16.90 -9.60 -16.36
C ASN A 210 16.35 -9.59 -14.94
N LEU A 211 15.52 -8.59 -14.58
CA LEU A 211 14.87 -8.45 -13.29
C LEU A 211 13.42 -8.96 -13.28
N TYR A 212 12.99 -9.66 -14.34
CA TYR A 212 11.60 -10.12 -14.45
C TYR A 212 11.14 -10.97 -13.26
N ARG A 213 12.02 -11.82 -12.76
CA ARG A 213 11.74 -12.69 -11.61
C ARG A 213 11.71 -11.95 -10.27
N GLU A 214 12.36 -10.80 -10.21
CA GLU A 214 12.47 -9.96 -9.01
C GLU A 214 11.44 -8.84 -8.98
N CYS A 215 10.84 -8.52 -10.11
CA CYS A 215 9.95 -7.37 -10.29
C CYS A 215 8.45 -7.71 -10.17
N GLN A 216 8.07 -8.96 -10.20
CA GLN A 216 6.67 -9.42 -10.17
C GLN A 216 6.04 -9.40 -8.79
#